data_ae84fea4bdd7c859bead148dbc67c13b
#
_entry.id   ae84fea4bdd7c859bead148dbc67c13b
#
_cell.length_a   1.000
_cell.length_b   1.000
_cell.length_c   1.000
_cell.angle_alpha   90.00
_cell.angle_beta   90.00
_cell.angle_gamma   90.00
#
_symmetry.space_group_name_H-M   'P 1'
#
loop_
_entity.id
_entity.type
_entity.pdbx_description
1 polymer ?
#
loop_
_entity_poly.entity_id
_entity_poly.type
_entity_poly.pdbx_seq_one_letter_code
_entity_poly.pdbx_strand_id
1 'polypeptide(L)'
;MRCGRQVSPLRDHFQKSSPSLNGRGNGRILKLPDLTKRFTAGLRNSGSPGVRRRLRPDPFRISHLMACLMTTSLITGGSGFIGSHLAEHLLRRGDDVIVVDDLSTGCQNNLSGIMEHPRLDFIEGSIDDVALVAELLGRSDRVFHLAAAVGVALIAKEPIQTIERNVYPTQLILDRLGSMAQRGRQVPCFIASTSEVYGKNPKDTWSEEDDLVFGATTRPRWSYGVSKAIDEFLALAYVKQQGLPIVVGRFFNVVGPRQTGAYGMVLPRFVEAALAGRPLVVHDDGHQVRCFAHVDDIIQAVVKLIETPAASGRVYNIGSDQPVSILDLAKRVIERTNSSSEIQFQSYSDAYDQSFEDIRRRVPDLQRIHDAIGFRPTMNLNDIIDSVANQYASETP
;
A
#
# COMPACT_ATOMS: atom_id res chain seq x y z
N MET A 1 0.36 61.25 -4.88
CA MET A 1 1.80 61.35 -4.52
C MET A 1 2.49 60.09 -4.92
N ARG A 2 3.44 60.24 -5.84
CA ARG A 2 4.26 59.12 -6.41
C ARG A 2 5.29 58.66 -5.37
N CYS A 3 5.52 57.36 -5.23
CA CYS A 3 6.83 56.88 -4.84
C CYS A 3 7.03 55.50 -5.51
N GLY A 4 7.80 55.50 -6.60
CA GLY A 4 8.30 54.34 -7.27
C GLY A 4 9.53 53.80 -6.55
N ARG A 5 9.69 52.47 -6.52
CA ARG A 5 11.00 51.84 -6.32
C ARG A 5 11.28 50.91 -7.49
N GLN A 6 12.41 51.18 -8.11
CA GLN A 6 13.02 50.45 -9.19
C GLN A 6 13.45 49.07 -8.74
N VAL A 7 13.18 48.07 -9.60
CA VAL A 7 13.72 46.72 -9.51
C VAL A 7 14.87 46.65 -10.49
N SER A 8 16.07 46.38 -10.01
CA SER A 8 17.27 46.12 -10.84
C SER A 8 17.28 44.66 -11.30
N PRO A 9 17.73 44.35 -12.51
CA PRO A 9 17.86 42.99 -13.00
C PRO A 9 19.18 42.35 -12.54
N LEU A 10 19.11 41.17 -11.95
CA LEU A 10 20.26 40.29 -11.72
C LEU A 10 20.57 39.55 -13.05
N ARG A 11 21.73 39.88 -13.62
CA ARG A 11 22.32 39.19 -14.78
C ARG A 11 23.10 37.95 -14.34
N ASP A 12 22.91 36.92 -15.11
CA ASP A 12 23.78 35.84 -15.57
C ASP A 12 25.15 35.64 -14.88
N HIS A 13 25.31 34.46 -14.28
CA HIS A 13 26.60 33.77 -14.26
C HIS A 13 26.38 32.24 -14.37
N PHE A 14 26.23 31.76 -15.60
CA PHE A 14 26.55 30.36 -15.91
C PHE A 14 27.75 30.36 -16.85
N GLN A 15 28.92 30.18 -16.29
CA GLN A 15 30.12 29.93 -17.05
C GLN A 15 30.39 28.43 -17.17
N LYS A 16 30.46 28.01 -18.43
CA LYS A 16 30.80 26.65 -18.87
C LYS A 16 32.23 26.29 -18.41
N SER A 17 32.39 25.05 -17.93
CA SER A 17 33.67 24.36 -17.99
C SER A 17 33.44 22.87 -18.27
N SER A 18 33.63 22.51 -19.54
CA SER A 18 33.83 21.12 -19.97
C SER A 18 35.34 20.82 -19.96
N PRO A 19 35.77 19.70 -19.40
CA PRO A 19 37.08 19.15 -19.79
C PRO A 19 36.90 18.02 -20.80
N SER A 20 37.49 18.21 -21.96
CA SER A 20 37.76 17.18 -22.95
C SER A 20 38.84 16.22 -22.39
N LEU A 21 38.57 14.93 -22.41
CA LEU A 21 39.59 13.89 -22.24
C LEU A 21 39.50 12.91 -23.40
N ASN A 22 40.36 13.15 -24.39
CA ASN A 22 40.84 12.12 -25.32
C ASN A 22 41.82 11.23 -24.57
N GLY A 23 41.53 9.94 -24.43
CA GLY A 23 42.41 8.93 -23.90
C GLY A 23 42.07 7.56 -24.48
N ARG A 24 42.74 7.17 -25.56
CA ARG A 24 42.75 5.79 -26.05
C ARG A 24 43.46 4.91 -25.04
N GLY A 25 42.74 3.95 -24.48
CA GLY A 25 43.31 2.92 -23.62
C GLY A 25 42.73 1.55 -23.93
N ASN A 26 43.61 0.66 -24.39
CA ASN A 26 43.34 -0.71 -24.85
C ASN A 26 42.56 -1.53 -23.82
N GLY A 27 41.46 -2.12 -24.24
CA GLY A 27 40.68 -3.09 -23.49
C GLY A 27 41.44 -4.40 -23.28
N ARG A 28 41.65 -4.79 -22.03
CA ARG A 28 41.85 -6.18 -21.64
C ARG A 28 40.57 -6.67 -20.97
N ILE A 29 39.87 -7.55 -21.67
CA ILE A 29 38.74 -8.32 -21.15
C ILE A 29 39.33 -9.37 -20.18
N LEU A 30 39.16 -9.15 -18.88
CA LEU A 30 39.40 -10.15 -17.87
C LEU A 30 38.21 -11.14 -17.88
N LYS A 31 38.46 -12.33 -18.41
CA LYS A 31 37.56 -13.49 -18.28
C LYS A 31 37.57 -13.95 -16.83
N LEU A 32 36.39 -13.92 -16.20
CA LEU A 32 36.15 -14.60 -14.91
C LEU A 32 36.33 -16.12 -15.07
N PRO A 33 37.01 -16.80 -14.15
CA PRO A 33 37.19 -18.23 -14.20
C PRO A 33 35.90 -18.98 -13.87
N ASP A 34 35.61 -19.98 -14.69
CA ASP A 34 34.55 -20.94 -14.55
C ASP A 34 34.71 -21.81 -13.31
N LEU A 35 33.85 -21.63 -12.31
CA LEU A 35 33.87 -22.31 -11.01
C LEU A 35 33.30 -23.72 -11.05
N THR A 36 33.01 -24.30 -12.23
CA THR A 36 32.42 -25.63 -12.34
C THR A 36 33.45 -26.79 -12.42
N LYS A 37 34.78 -26.53 -12.39
CA LYS A 37 35.82 -27.54 -12.59
C LYS A 37 36.64 -27.94 -11.36
N ARG A 38 36.21 -27.72 -10.13
CA ARG A 38 37.01 -28.07 -8.94
C ARG A 38 36.41 -29.17 -8.02
N PHE A 39 35.52 -30.02 -8.50
CA PHE A 39 35.03 -31.16 -7.66
C PHE A 39 35.16 -32.56 -8.28
N THR A 40 36.15 -32.80 -9.14
CA THR A 40 36.39 -34.15 -9.70
C THR A 40 37.87 -34.52 -9.70
N ALA A 41 38.62 -34.31 -8.63
CA ALA A 41 39.94 -34.90 -8.53
C ALA A 41 40.26 -35.27 -7.07
N GLY A 42 40.01 -36.49 -6.70
CA GLY A 42 40.50 -37.02 -5.43
C GLY A 42 39.74 -38.21 -4.85
N LEU A 43 39.63 -39.32 -5.57
CA LEU A 43 39.39 -40.65 -4.96
C LEU A 43 39.83 -41.71 -5.94
N ARG A 44 41.12 -42.11 -5.79
CA ARG A 44 41.59 -43.37 -6.36
C ARG A 44 41.78 -44.41 -5.26
N ASN A 45 41.06 -45.51 -5.41
CA ASN A 45 41.35 -46.89 -5.05
C ASN A 45 41.71 -47.28 -3.60
N SER A 46 40.77 -47.99 -2.98
CA SER A 46 41.07 -49.32 -2.42
C SER A 46 39.76 -50.14 -2.40
N GLY A 47 39.79 -51.36 -2.93
CA GLY A 47 38.62 -52.14 -3.27
C GLY A 47 38.02 -52.96 -2.12
N SER A 48 36.70 -53.21 -2.28
CA SER A 48 35.98 -54.47 -1.95
C SER A 48 34.53 -54.33 -2.43
N PRO A 49 33.88 -55.41 -2.95
CA PRO A 49 32.56 -55.32 -3.53
C PRO A 49 31.47 -55.43 -2.47
N GLY A 50 30.97 -54.30 -2.02
CA GLY A 50 29.82 -54.18 -1.13
C GLY A 50 28.74 -53.33 -1.77
N VAL A 51 27.54 -53.85 -1.80
CA VAL A 51 26.26 -53.34 -2.28
C VAL A 51 26.17 -51.83 -2.30
N ARG A 52 26.22 -51.21 -3.48
CA ARG A 52 25.95 -49.78 -3.69
C ARG A 52 24.44 -49.53 -3.57
N ARG A 53 23.92 -49.29 -2.37
CA ARG A 53 22.69 -48.55 -2.19
C ARG A 53 22.93 -47.11 -2.68
N ARG A 54 22.40 -46.78 -3.87
CA ARG A 54 22.24 -45.39 -4.29
C ARG A 54 21.28 -44.73 -3.28
N LEU A 55 21.81 -43.97 -2.36
CA LEU A 55 21.02 -43.02 -1.59
C LEU A 55 20.47 -42.01 -2.58
N ARG A 56 19.23 -42.18 -3.01
CA ARG A 56 18.47 -41.11 -3.66
C ARG A 56 18.35 -40.01 -2.60
N PRO A 57 18.69 -38.76 -2.92
CA PRO A 57 18.42 -37.66 -1.99
C PRO A 57 16.89 -37.65 -1.77
N ASP A 58 16.50 -37.76 -0.52
CA ASP A 58 15.11 -37.71 -0.08
C ASP A 58 14.57 -36.33 -0.42
N PRO A 59 13.59 -36.17 -1.34
CA PRO A 59 13.06 -34.89 -1.70
C PRO A 59 12.40 -34.19 -0.51
N PHE A 60 12.01 -34.92 0.55
CA PHE A 60 11.52 -34.36 1.81
C PHE A 60 12.62 -33.75 2.69
N ARG A 61 13.88 -34.15 2.56
CA ARG A 61 15.00 -33.52 3.28
C ARG A 61 15.47 -32.23 2.63
N ILE A 62 15.28 -32.06 1.32
CA ILE A 62 15.60 -30.80 0.62
C ILE A 62 14.53 -29.75 0.93
N SER A 63 13.26 -30.14 1.10
CA SER A 63 12.20 -29.21 1.48
C SER A 63 12.33 -28.71 2.94
N HIS A 64 12.97 -29.47 3.82
CA HIS A 64 13.26 -29.05 5.21
C HIS A 64 14.58 -28.29 5.37
N LEU A 65 15.45 -28.26 4.33
CA LEU A 65 16.66 -27.42 4.31
C LEU A 65 16.46 -26.10 3.55
N MET A 66 15.34 -25.88 2.90
CA MET A 66 14.74 -24.55 2.71
C MET A 66 14.06 -24.12 4.02
N ALA A 67 14.75 -24.33 5.14
CA ALA A 67 14.37 -23.75 6.41
C ALA A 67 14.23 -22.25 6.20
N CYS A 68 12.99 -21.79 6.24
CA CYS A 68 12.57 -20.48 6.59
C CYS A 68 13.75 -19.53 6.86
N LEU A 69 14.31 -18.92 5.84
CA LEU A 69 14.98 -17.62 6.02
C LEU A 69 13.84 -16.72 6.50
N MET A 70 13.82 -16.46 7.81
CA MET A 70 12.81 -15.58 8.40
C MET A 70 12.92 -14.25 7.69
N THR A 71 11.84 -13.82 7.07
CA THR A 71 11.80 -12.58 6.29
C THR A 71 11.45 -11.44 7.22
N THR A 72 12.29 -10.42 7.29
CA THR A 72 11.99 -9.20 8.04
C THR A 72 11.19 -8.24 7.18
N SER A 73 9.97 -7.97 7.58
CA SER A 73 9.01 -7.10 6.88
C SER A 73 8.86 -5.76 7.59
N LEU A 74 9.17 -4.66 6.92
CA LEU A 74 8.88 -3.31 7.41
C LEU A 74 7.49 -2.88 6.95
N ILE A 75 6.67 -2.42 7.89
CA ILE A 75 5.34 -1.85 7.64
C ILE A 75 5.34 -0.41 8.14
N THR A 76 5.24 0.56 7.24
CA THR A 76 4.99 1.95 7.64
C THR A 76 3.49 2.19 7.74
N GLY A 77 3.03 2.92 8.75
CA GLY A 77 1.61 3.05 9.06
C GLY A 77 1.00 1.76 9.62
N GLY A 78 1.82 0.98 10.35
CA GLY A 78 1.42 -0.34 10.83
C GLY A 78 0.43 -0.33 11.99
N SER A 79 0.23 0.80 12.69
CA SER A 79 -0.82 1.00 13.70
C SER A 79 -2.16 1.43 13.08
N GLY A 80 -2.19 1.67 11.77
CA GLY A 80 -3.41 1.95 11.02
C GLY A 80 -4.27 0.70 10.81
N PHE A 81 -5.44 0.89 10.19
CA PHE A 81 -6.40 -0.18 9.91
C PHE A 81 -5.76 -1.33 9.11
N ILE A 82 -5.31 -1.07 7.88
CA ILE A 82 -4.74 -2.12 7.01
C ILE A 82 -3.41 -2.63 7.57
N GLY A 83 -2.57 -1.72 8.08
CA GLY A 83 -1.23 -2.04 8.58
C GLY A 83 -1.25 -3.02 9.77
N SER A 84 -2.18 -2.86 10.71
CA SER A 84 -2.30 -3.74 11.88
C SER A 84 -2.73 -5.16 11.52
N HIS A 85 -3.64 -5.31 10.56
CA HIS A 85 -4.02 -6.62 10.04
C HIS A 85 -2.87 -7.27 9.27
N LEU A 86 -2.10 -6.49 8.49
CA LEU A 86 -0.94 -7.00 7.78
C LEU A 86 0.15 -7.48 8.75
N ALA A 87 0.43 -6.70 9.80
CA ALA A 87 1.39 -7.08 10.84
C ALA A 87 1.01 -8.43 11.49
N GLU A 88 -0.23 -8.56 11.91
CA GLU A 88 -0.77 -9.80 12.49
C GLU A 88 -0.69 -10.99 11.51
N HIS A 89 -1.03 -10.77 10.25
CA HIS A 89 -0.94 -11.80 9.21
C HIS A 89 0.50 -12.30 9.01
N LEU A 90 1.46 -11.38 8.92
CA LEU A 90 2.88 -11.73 8.71
C LEU A 90 3.49 -12.44 9.93
N LEU A 91 3.17 -11.99 11.15
CA LEU A 91 3.58 -12.68 12.38
C LEU A 91 3.04 -14.11 12.44
N ARG A 92 1.75 -14.31 12.09
CA ARG A 92 1.16 -15.66 12.01
C ARG A 92 1.84 -16.56 10.99
N ARG A 93 2.40 -16.00 9.92
CA ARG A 93 3.22 -16.73 8.93
C ARG A 93 4.61 -17.07 9.44
N GLY A 94 5.05 -16.46 10.52
CA GLY A 94 6.37 -16.66 11.11
C GLY A 94 7.43 -15.67 10.63
N ASP A 95 7.05 -14.56 10.01
CA ASP A 95 7.96 -13.46 9.66
C ASP A 95 8.36 -12.65 10.91
N ASP A 96 9.49 -11.98 10.84
CA ASP A 96 9.82 -10.87 11.72
C ASP A 96 9.18 -9.59 11.17
N VAL A 97 8.54 -8.81 12.02
CA VAL A 97 7.78 -7.63 11.60
C VAL A 97 8.26 -6.39 12.34
N ILE A 98 8.67 -5.39 11.59
CA ILE A 98 8.96 -4.05 12.08
C ILE A 98 7.77 -3.16 11.71
N VAL A 99 7.14 -2.54 12.69
CA VAL A 99 6.09 -1.55 12.50
C VAL A 99 6.63 -0.19 12.87
N VAL A 100 6.51 0.80 11.98
CA VAL A 100 6.77 2.21 12.28
C VAL A 100 5.51 3.04 12.04
N ASP A 101 5.13 3.85 13.04
CA ASP A 101 3.92 4.69 12.98
C ASP A 101 4.11 5.90 13.90
N ASP A 102 3.70 7.10 13.47
CA ASP A 102 3.73 8.33 14.28
C ASP A 102 2.45 8.54 15.09
N LEU A 103 1.52 7.60 15.01
CA LEU A 103 0.21 7.60 15.67
C LEU A 103 -0.66 8.83 15.35
N SER A 104 -0.34 9.58 14.29
CA SER A 104 -1.12 10.76 13.88
C SER A 104 -2.53 10.42 13.40
N THR A 105 -2.70 9.24 12.79
CA THR A 105 -4.00 8.67 12.36
C THR A 105 -4.16 7.22 12.78
N GLY A 106 -3.07 6.53 13.06
CA GLY A 106 -3.03 5.17 13.61
C GLY A 106 -3.42 5.15 15.10
N CYS A 107 -3.73 3.96 15.59
CA CYS A 107 -4.01 3.73 17.00
C CYS A 107 -3.23 2.52 17.48
N GLN A 108 -2.36 2.70 18.49
CA GLN A 108 -1.56 1.62 19.05
C GLN A 108 -2.44 0.44 19.54
N ASN A 109 -3.68 0.71 19.96
CA ASN A 109 -4.62 -0.33 20.37
C ASN A 109 -4.94 -1.33 19.26
N ASN A 110 -4.79 -0.96 17.98
CA ASN A 110 -4.93 -1.89 16.86
C ASN A 110 -3.89 -3.02 16.87
N LEU A 111 -2.78 -2.83 17.58
CA LEU A 111 -1.70 -3.81 17.74
C LEU A 111 -1.77 -4.57 19.09
N SER A 112 -2.74 -4.27 19.96
CA SER A 112 -2.80 -4.82 21.33
C SER A 112 -2.71 -6.35 21.39
N GLY A 113 -3.34 -7.04 20.43
CA GLY A 113 -3.31 -8.52 20.36
C GLY A 113 -1.96 -9.12 19.95
N ILE A 114 -1.03 -8.31 19.46
CA ILE A 114 0.29 -8.76 18.99
C ILE A 114 1.46 -7.99 19.60
N MET A 115 1.20 -7.00 20.48
CA MET A 115 2.23 -6.11 21.03
C MET A 115 3.35 -6.86 21.77
N GLU A 116 3.00 -7.93 22.49
CA GLU A 116 3.95 -8.77 23.22
C GLU A 116 4.56 -9.91 22.35
N HIS A 117 4.28 -9.91 21.03
CA HIS A 117 4.79 -10.97 20.17
C HIS A 117 6.32 -10.84 19.99
N PRO A 118 7.13 -11.90 20.22
CA PRO A 118 8.59 -11.80 20.27
C PRO A 118 9.25 -11.43 18.93
N ARG A 119 8.50 -11.45 17.82
CA ARG A 119 8.95 -11.08 16.47
C ARG A 119 8.35 -9.76 15.99
N LEU A 120 7.66 -9.02 16.85
CA LEU A 120 7.20 -7.67 16.56
C LEU A 120 8.17 -6.66 17.15
N ASP A 121 8.67 -5.77 16.31
CA ASP A 121 9.42 -4.58 16.71
C ASP A 121 8.55 -3.34 16.38
N PHE A 122 7.88 -2.77 17.39
CA PHE A 122 7.07 -1.57 17.24
C PHE A 122 7.90 -0.33 17.56
N ILE A 123 7.93 0.60 16.62
CA ILE A 123 8.68 1.86 16.71
C ILE A 123 7.70 3.03 16.53
N GLU A 124 7.48 3.80 17.57
CA GLU A 124 6.78 5.07 17.46
C GLU A 124 7.75 6.10 16.87
N GLY A 125 7.45 6.55 15.63
CA GLY A 125 8.31 7.47 14.91
C GLY A 125 7.76 7.88 13.56
N SER A 126 8.27 9.00 13.05
CA SER A 126 7.88 9.53 11.75
C SER A 126 8.77 8.98 10.64
N ILE A 127 8.14 8.61 9.53
CA ILE A 127 8.84 8.25 8.29
C ILE A 127 9.41 9.45 7.51
N ASP A 128 9.26 10.66 8.05
CA ASP A 128 9.97 11.86 7.59
C ASP A 128 11.40 11.92 8.16
N ASP A 129 11.70 11.12 9.20
CA ASP A 129 13.04 11.02 9.77
C ASP A 129 13.97 10.19 8.88
N VAL A 130 14.91 10.90 8.24
CA VAL A 130 15.87 10.33 7.29
C VAL A 130 16.76 9.25 7.94
N ALA A 131 17.15 9.44 9.20
CA ALA A 131 18.03 8.50 9.91
C ALA A 131 17.26 7.24 10.30
N LEU A 132 16.06 7.39 10.84
CA LEU A 132 15.16 6.30 11.19
C LEU A 132 14.83 5.44 9.96
N VAL A 133 14.40 6.07 8.86
CA VAL A 133 14.07 5.35 7.62
C VAL A 133 15.29 4.59 7.08
N ALA A 134 16.48 5.19 7.14
CA ALA A 134 17.70 4.51 6.68
C ALA A 134 18.05 3.29 7.53
N GLU A 135 17.88 3.37 8.85
CA GLU A 135 18.08 2.25 9.78
C GLU A 135 17.09 1.12 9.49
N LEU A 136 15.78 1.44 9.45
CA LEU A 136 14.73 0.46 9.28
C LEU A 136 14.83 -0.30 7.96
N LEU A 137 15.08 0.41 6.86
CA LEU A 137 15.31 -0.21 5.55
C LEU A 137 16.58 -1.08 5.55
N GLY A 138 17.61 -0.67 6.31
CA GLY A 138 18.83 -1.46 6.48
C GLY A 138 18.61 -2.84 7.10
N ARG A 139 17.58 -2.99 7.93
CA ARG A 139 17.21 -4.21 8.66
C ARG A 139 16.14 -5.06 7.95
N SER A 140 15.53 -4.55 6.87
CA SER A 140 14.32 -5.14 6.28
C SER A 140 14.61 -5.86 4.98
N ASP A 141 13.99 -7.01 4.75
CA ASP A 141 14.07 -7.77 3.51
C ASP A 141 12.98 -7.37 2.50
N ARG A 142 11.87 -6.78 2.99
CA ARG A 142 10.80 -6.20 2.16
C ARG A 142 10.08 -5.07 2.91
N VAL A 143 9.41 -4.20 2.16
CA VAL A 143 8.75 -3.01 2.68
C VAL A 143 7.30 -2.95 2.21
N PHE A 144 6.40 -2.69 3.15
CA PHE A 144 5.00 -2.33 2.88
C PHE A 144 4.79 -0.88 3.30
N HIS A 145 4.80 0.03 2.33
CA HIS A 145 4.60 1.44 2.58
C HIS A 145 3.10 1.76 2.54
N LEU A 146 2.47 1.76 3.73
CA LEU A 146 1.04 2.01 3.92
C LEU A 146 0.76 3.36 4.61
N ALA A 147 1.77 3.99 5.20
CA ALA A 147 1.62 5.28 5.84
C ALA A 147 1.20 6.35 4.82
N ALA A 148 0.12 7.04 5.11
CA ALA A 148 -0.40 8.14 4.33
C ALA A 148 -1.39 8.97 5.15
N ALA A 149 -1.47 10.26 4.88
CA ALA A 149 -2.57 11.09 5.37
C ALA A 149 -3.81 10.82 4.52
N VAL A 150 -4.82 10.18 5.12
CA VAL A 150 -6.05 9.74 4.43
C VAL A 150 -7.30 10.31 5.10
N GLY A 151 -8.37 10.46 4.31
CA GLY A 151 -9.70 10.85 4.79
C GLY A 151 -10.15 12.21 4.30
N VAL A 152 -11.35 12.25 3.74
CA VAL A 152 -11.91 13.43 3.08
C VAL A 152 -11.94 14.67 3.99
N ALA A 153 -12.28 14.46 5.25
CA ALA A 153 -12.34 15.57 6.24
C ALA A 153 -10.95 16.14 6.55
N LEU A 154 -9.92 15.30 6.70
CA LEU A 154 -8.55 15.73 6.95
C LEU A 154 -7.97 16.47 5.75
N ILE A 155 -8.18 15.92 4.55
CA ILE A 155 -7.73 16.49 3.27
C ILE A 155 -8.30 17.90 3.06
N ALA A 156 -9.58 18.09 3.36
CA ALA A 156 -10.23 19.39 3.23
C ALA A 156 -9.69 20.41 4.24
N LYS A 157 -9.36 19.96 5.45
CA LYS A 157 -8.90 20.81 6.55
C LYS A 157 -7.41 21.15 6.46
N GLU A 158 -6.57 20.19 6.04
CA GLU A 158 -5.11 20.30 6.09
C GLU A 158 -4.46 19.84 4.76
N PRO A 159 -4.75 20.53 3.63
CA PRO A 159 -4.29 20.08 2.32
C PRO A 159 -2.76 20.14 2.14
N ILE A 160 -2.07 21.10 2.76
CA ILE A 160 -0.60 21.19 2.71
C ILE A 160 0.00 19.95 3.36
N GLN A 161 -0.36 19.67 4.60
CA GLN A 161 0.16 18.51 5.33
C GLN A 161 -0.20 17.18 4.64
N THR A 162 -1.38 17.11 4.02
CA THR A 162 -1.78 15.91 3.25
C THR A 162 -0.79 15.65 2.09
N ILE A 163 -0.42 16.68 1.34
CA ILE A 163 0.51 16.54 0.22
C ILE A 163 1.92 16.18 0.73
N GLU A 164 2.41 16.91 1.72
CA GLU A 164 3.76 16.71 2.27
C GLU A 164 3.93 15.31 2.87
N ARG A 165 2.99 14.87 3.74
CA ARG A 165 3.02 13.55 4.39
C ARG A 165 2.85 12.36 3.44
N ASN A 166 2.30 12.57 2.25
CA ASN A 166 2.19 11.50 1.26
C ASN A 166 3.44 11.45 0.36
N VAL A 167 3.85 12.58 -0.20
CA VAL A 167 4.88 12.61 -1.26
C VAL A 167 6.29 12.48 -0.70
N TYR A 168 6.64 13.27 0.32
CA TYR A 168 8.01 13.31 0.84
C TYR A 168 8.50 11.98 1.41
N PRO A 169 7.74 11.27 2.27
CA PRO A 169 8.17 9.96 2.78
C PRO A 169 8.29 8.91 1.69
N THR A 170 7.37 8.91 0.71
CA THR A 170 7.46 8.00 -0.44
C THR A 170 8.77 8.23 -1.20
N GLN A 171 9.11 9.49 -1.50
CA GLN A 171 10.37 9.84 -2.15
C GLN A 171 11.57 9.39 -1.33
N LEU A 172 11.58 9.64 -0.02
CA LEU A 172 12.68 9.26 0.88
C LEU A 172 12.92 7.75 0.89
N ILE A 173 11.86 6.94 0.97
CA ILE A 173 11.94 5.48 0.92
C ILE A 173 12.53 5.05 -0.44
N LEU A 174 12.03 5.59 -1.55
CA LEU A 174 12.50 5.25 -2.90
C LEU A 174 13.97 5.62 -3.11
N ASP A 175 14.42 6.78 -2.66
CA ASP A 175 15.82 7.21 -2.71
C ASP A 175 16.74 6.25 -1.95
N ARG A 176 16.30 5.80 -0.78
CA ARG A 176 17.06 4.85 0.03
C ARG A 176 17.12 3.47 -0.59
N LEU A 177 16.00 2.96 -1.09
CA LEU A 177 15.94 1.70 -1.83
C LEU A 177 16.83 1.74 -3.08
N GLY A 178 16.82 2.87 -3.82
CA GLY A 178 17.71 3.10 -4.96
C GLY A 178 19.18 3.07 -4.58
N SER A 179 19.54 3.74 -3.49
CA SER A 179 20.92 3.71 -2.95
C SER A 179 21.37 2.31 -2.52
N MET A 180 20.45 1.51 -1.97
CA MET A 180 20.72 0.11 -1.60
C MET A 180 20.89 -0.77 -2.83
N ALA A 181 20.06 -0.60 -3.85
CA ALA A 181 20.16 -1.34 -5.11
C ALA A 181 21.49 -1.07 -5.84
N GLN A 182 21.96 0.17 -5.86
CA GLN A 182 23.30 0.53 -6.41
C GLN A 182 24.45 -0.18 -5.68
N ARG A 183 24.26 -0.56 -4.42
CA ARG A 183 25.21 -1.36 -3.60
C ARG A 183 24.97 -2.87 -3.70
N GLY A 184 24.10 -3.31 -4.61
CA GLY A 184 23.80 -4.71 -4.87
C GLY A 184 22.73 -5.34 -3.97
N ARG A 185 22.02 -4.55 -3.14
CA ARG A 185 20.91 -5.03 -2.30
C ARG A 185 19.57 -4.51 -2.83
N GLN A 186 18.79 -5.39 -3.43
CA GLN A 186 17.44 -5.08 -3.84
C GLN A 186 16.44 -5.52 -2.77
N VAL A 187 15.56 -4.62 -2.36
CA VAL A 187 14.51 -4.84 -1.37
C VAL A 187 13.15 -4.61 -2.04
N PRO A 188 12.31 -5.64 -2.14
CA PRO A 188 10.96 -5.49 -2.68
C PRO A 188 10.15 -4.48 -1.86
N CYS A 189 9.38 -3.64 -2.56
CA CYS A 189 8.55 -2.63 -1.93
C CYS A 189 7.14 -2.64 -2.51
N PHE A 190 6.14 -2.70 -1.64
CA PHE A 190 4.76 -2.44 -1.96
C PHE A 190 4.41 -1.01 -1.56
N ILE A 191 3.85 -0.23 -2.48
CA ILE A 191 3.38 1.14 -2.23
C ILE A 191 1.86 1.17 -2.33
N ALA A 192 1.22 1.57 -1.23
CA ALA A 192 -0.22 1.75 -1.21
C ALA A 192 -0.63 3.00 -1.96
N SER A 193 -1.45 2.84 -2.98
CA SER A 193 -2.17 3.87 -3.70
C SER A 193 -3.68 3.70 -3.49
N THR A 194 -4.48 4.42 -4.24
CA THR A 194 -5.92 4.55 -4.01
C THR A 194 -6.68 4.66 -5.32
N SER A 195 -7.94 4.23 -5.33
CA SER A 195 -8.88 4.50 -6.44
C SER A 195 -9.17 6.00 -6.66
N GLU A 196 -8.82 6.85 -5.70
CA GLU A 196 -8.95 8.31 -5.83
C GLU A 196 -8.08 8.90 -6.95
N VAL A 197 -7.03 8.19 -7.38
CA VAL A 197 -6.17 8.63 -8.49
C VAL A 197 -6.93 8.71 -9.81
N TYR A 198 -7.99 7.93 -10.00
CA TYR A 198 -8.83 8.00 -11.21
C TYR A 198 -9.63 9.29 -11.29
N GLY A 199 -9.85 9.97 -10.17
CA GLY A 199 -10.61 11.22 -10.13
C GLY A 199 -12.04 11.06 -10.63
N LYS A 200 -12.41 11.87 -11.62
CA LYS A 200 -13.73 11.87 -12.28
C LYS A 200 -13.72 11.07 -13.59
N ASN A 201 -12.96 9.98 -13.67
CA ASN A 201 -12.94 9.14 -14.87
C ASN A 201 -14.38 8.71 -15.24
N PRO A 202 -14.83 8.94 -16.48
CA PRO A 202 -16.22 8.74 -16.87
C PRO A 202 -16.59 7.27 -17.16
N LYS A 203 -15.63 6.35 -17.16
CA LYS A 203 -15.88 4.93 -17.46
C LYS A 203 -16.67 4.24 -16.35
N ASP A 204 -17.48 3.27 -16.72
CA ASP A 204 -18.24 2.44 -15.77
C ASP A 204 -17.37 1.54 -14.90
N THR A 205 -16.25 1.07 -15.44
CA THR A 205 -15.25 0.23 -14.76
C THR A 205 -13.86 0.77 -15.07
N TRP A 206 -13.00 0.84 -14.07
CA TRP A 206 -11.69 1.47 -14.16
C TRP A 206 -10.56 0.45 -14.20
N SER A 207 -9.77 0.51 -15.27
CA SER A 207 -8.54 -0.27 -15.42
C SER A 207 -7.31 0.58 -15.12
N GLU A 208 -6.18 -0.07 -14.84
CA GLU A 208 -4.94 0.60 -14.43
C GLU A 208 -4.31 1.48 -15.53
N GLU A 209 -4.71 1.26 -16.79
CA GLU A 209 -4.25 2.06 -17.94
C GLU A 209 -5.17 3.25 -18.26
N ASP A 210 -6.23 3.44 -17.47
CA ASP A 210 -7.15 4.55 -17.69
C ASP A 210 -6.55 5.89 -17.28
N ASP A 211 -6.95 6.96 -17.98
CA ASP A 211 -6.55 8.32 -17.68
C ASP A 211 -6.99 8.75 -16.27
N LEU A 212 -6.15 9.54 -15.62
CA LEU A 212 -6.46 10.18 -14.34
C LEU A 212 -7.14 11.53 -14.62
N VAL A 213 -8.42 11.67 -14.23
CA VAL A 213 -9.25 12.84 -14.57
C VAL A 213 -9.59 13.62 -13.33
N PHE A 214 -8.71 14.51 -12.89
CA PHE A 214 -8.95 15.36 -11.72
C PHE A 214 -9.80 16.58 -12.03
N GLY A 215 -10.40 17.16 -10.99
CA GLY A 215 -11.02 18.47 -11.06
C GLY A 215 -10.01 19.62 -10.99
N ALA A 216 -10.52 20.85 -10.92
CA ALA A 216 -9.68 22.03 -10.83
C ALA A 216 -8.82 22.04 -9.53
N THR A 217 -7.59 22.57 -9.63
CA THR A 217 -6.67 22.67 -8.48
C THR A 217 -7.19 23.58 -7.36
N THR A 218 -8.18 24.42 -7.65
CA THR A 218 -8.91 25.23 -6.64
C THR A 218 -9.87 24.39 -5.77
N ARG A 219 -9.98 23.09 -6.00
CA ARG A 219 -10.79 22.13 -5.24
C ARG A 219 -9.88 21.23 -4.39
N PRO A 220 -9.74 21.49 -3.09
CA PRO A 220 -8.83 20.73 -2.19
C PRO A 220 -9.09 19.22 -2.19
N ARG A 221 -10.32 18.82 -2.50
CA ARG A 221 -10.77 17.43 -2.62
C ARG A 221 -9.82 16.54 -3.45
N TRP A 222 -9.20 17.11 -4.49
CA TRP A 222 -8.35 16.35 -5.42
C TRP A 222 -6.90 16.21 -4.98
N SER A 223 -6.46 16.96 -3.95
CA SER A 223 -5.06 16.98 -3.51
C SER A 223 -4.55 15.61 -3.08
N TYR A 224 -5.38 14.81 -2.42
CA TYR A 224 -5.03 13.44 -2.03
C TYR A 224 -4.82 12.51 -3.24
N GLY A 225 -5.77 12.47 -4.17
CA GLY A 225 -5.64 11.66 -5.38
C GLY A 225 -4.41 12.07 -6.20
N VAL A 226 -4.15 13.37 -6.31
CA VAL A 226 -2.97 13.91 -7.00
C VAL A 226 -1.68 13.54 -6.28
N SER A 227 -1.60 13.66 -4.95
CA SER A 227 -0.40 13.27 -4.19
C SER A 227 -0.08 11.79 -4.37
N LYS A 228 -1.09 10.92 -4.32
CA LYS A 228 -0.91 9.48 -4.57
C LYS A 228 -0.56 9.16 -6.03
N ALA A 229 -1.07 9.94 -7.01
CA ALA A 229 -0.63 9.82 -8.39
C ALA A 229 0.85 10.21 -8.57
N ILE A 230 1.34 11.22 -7.85
CA ILE A 230 2.77 11.57 -7.81
C ILE A 230 3.59 10.40 -7.25
N ASP A 231 3.15 9.76 -6.17
CA ASP A 231 3.80 8.57 -5.60
C ASP A 231 3.93 7.44 -6.63
N GLU A 232 2.87 7.18 -7.41
CA GLU A 232 2.89 6.19 -8.48
C GLU A 232 3.90 6.55 -9.58
N PHE A 233 3.91 7.82 -10.05
CA PHE A 233 4.86 8.28 -11.05
C PHE A 233 6.31 8.16 -10.57
N LEU A 234 6.59 8.53 -9.32
CA LEU A 234 7.91 8.36 -8.70
C LEU A 234 8.30 6.89 -8.65
N ALA A 235 7.44 6.03 -8.11
CA ALA A 235 7.69 4.60 -8.00
C ALA A 235 8.03 3.97 -9.36
N LEU A 236 7.22 4.24 -10.38
CA LEU A 236 7.43 3.71 -11.73
C LEU A 236 8.68 4.31 -12.40
N ALA A 237 9.04 5.56 -12.10
CA ALA A 237 10.29 6.14 -12.56
C ALA A 237 11.52 5.43 -11.97
N TYR A 238 11.50 5.11 -10.67
CA TYR A 238 12.55 4.32 -10.01
C TYR A 238 12.63 2.89 -10.56
N VAL A 239 11.50 2.24 -10.81
CA VAL A 239 11.47 0.94 -11.51
C VAL A 239 12.18 1.06 -12.86
N LYS A 240 11.80 2.03 -13.69
CA LYS A 240 12.34 2.19 -15.05
C LYS A 240 13.82 2.55 -15.06
N GLN A 241 14.26 3.42 -14.16
CA GLN A 241 15.63 3.97 -14.19
C GLN A 241 16.63 3.13 -13.38
N GLN A 242 16.19 2.47 -12.31
CA GLN A 242 17.07 1.79 -11.37
C GLN A 242 16.72 0.30 -11.17
N GLY A 243 15.65 -0.19 -11.81
CA GLY A 243 15.24 -1.59 -11.72
C GLY A 243 14.74 -2.00 -10.34
N LEU A 244 14.18 -1.06 -9.56
CA LEU A 244 13.70 -1.39 -8.21
C LEU A 244 12.49 -2.34 -8.28
N PRO A 245 12.44 -3.38 -7.44
CA PRO A 245 11.33 -4.33 -7.39
C PRO A 245 10.14 -3.73 -6.62
N ILE A 246 9.40 -2.83 -7.26
CA ILE A 246 8.27 -2.12 -6.67
C ILE A 246 6.95 -2.62 -7.26
N VAL A 247 5.95 -2.78 -6.39
CA VAL A 247 4.55 -3.02 -6.75
C VAL A 247 3.71 -1.87 -6.21
N VAL A 248 2.82 -1.31 -7.02
CA VAL A 248 1.87 -0.29 -6.61
C VAL A 248 0.47 -0.89 -6.55
N GLY A 249 -0.25 -0.68 -5.44
CA GLY A 249 -1.62 -1.17 -5.27
C GLY A 249 -2.62 -0.04 -5.09
N ARG A 250 -3.57 0.13 -6.02
CA ARG A 250 -4.71 1.07 -5.92
C ARG A 250 -5.84 0.41 -5.14
N PHE A 251 -6.01 0.76 -3.88
CA PHE A 251 -7.07 0.21 -3.04
C PHE A 251 -8.45 0.80 -3.37
N PHE A 252 -9.46 -0.09 -3.46
CA PHE A 252 -10.88 0.26 -3.65
C PHE A 252 -11.67 -0.11 -2.40
N ASN A 253 -12.07 0.89 -1.61
CA ASN A 253 -12.90 0.80 -0.39
C ASN A 253 -12.68 -0.49 0.42
N VAL A 254 -11.48 -0.61 0.97
CA VAL A 254 -11.16 -1.68 1.92
C VAL A 254 -11.95 -1.44 3.20
N VAL A 255 -12.57 -2.49 3.72
CA VAL A 255 -13.39 -2.45 4.94
C VAL A 255 -13.13 -3.67 5.82
N GLY A 256 -13.40 -3.54 7.11
CA GLY A 256 -13.21 -4.62 8.07
C GLY A 256 -13.04 -4.11 9.49
N PRO A 257 -12.76 -5.02 10.43
CA PRO A 257 -12.45 -4.70 11.82
C PRO A 257 -11.34 -3.66 11.96
N ARG A 258 -11.36 -2.87 13.05
CA ARG A 258 -10.40 -1.77 13.35
C ARG A 258 -10.49 -0.56 12.41
N GLN A 259 -11.43 -0.55 11.45
CA GLN A 259 -11.66 0.63 10.62
C GLN A 259 -12.53 1.64 11.38
N THR A 260 -12.01 2.87 11.53
CA THR A 260 -12.80 3.96 12.14
C THR A 260 -13.70 4.65 11.12
N GLY A 261 -14.91 5.04 11.55
CA GLY A 261 -15.80 5.91 10.79
C GLY A 261 -15.39 7.39 10.76
N ALA A 262 -14.39 7.78 11.56
CA ALA A 262 -14.02 9.18 11.80
C ALA A 262 -13.58 9.95 10.55
N TYR A 263 -13.02 9.27 9.56
CA TYR A 263 -12.49 9.89 8.34
C TYR A 263 -13.45 9.82 7.13
N GLY A 264 -14.76 9.63 7.38
CA GLY A 264 -15.78 9.61 6.32
C GLY A 264 -16.00 8.23 5.69
N MET A 265 -15.54 7.15 6.32
CA MET A 265 -15.75 5.78 5.86
C MET A 265 -17.21 5.36 6.08
N VAL A 266 -17.95 5.15 4.99
CA VAL A 266 -19.40 5.01 5.02
C VAL A 266 -19.87 3.75 5.76
N LEU A 267 -19.26 2.58 5.48
CA LEU A 267 -19.71 1.30 6.05
C LEU A 267 -19.57 1.25 7.58
N PRO A 268 -18.41 1.56 8.20
CA PRO A 268 -18.30 1.60 9.66
C PRO A 268 -19.29 2.58 10.30
N ARG A 269 -19.50 3.76 9.71
CA ARG A 269 -20.48 4.75 10.20
C ARG A 269 -21.91 4.22 10.18
N PHE A 270 -22.28 3.50 9.13
CA PHE A 270 -23.61 2.91 9.04
C PHE A 270 -23.82 1.80 10.06
N VAL A 271 -22.83 0.91 10.21
CA VAL A 271 -22.88 -0.17 11.21
C VAL A 271 -22.97 0.39 12.63
N GLU A 272 -22.11 1.36 12.97
CA GLU A 272 -22.13 2.02 14.29
C GLU A 272 -23.48 2.70 14.55
N ALA A 273 -24.02 3.44 13.57
CA ALA A 273 -25.32 4.11 13.71
C ALA A 273 -26.45 3.10 13.88
N ALA A 274 -26.46 2.03 13.08
CA ALA A 274 -27.49 0.99 13.15
C ALA A 274 -27.49 0.26 14.52
N LEU A 275 -26.32 -0.13 15.01
CA LEU A 275 -26.19 -0.79 16.32
C LEU A 275 -26.60 0.12 17.49
N ALA A 276 -26.38 1.43 17.33
CA ALA A 276 -26.78 2.44 18.33
C ALA A 276 -28.24 2.91 18.19
N GLY A 277 -29.03 2.38 17.24
CA GLY A 277 -30.41 2.82 16.97
C GLY A 277 -30.48 4.26 16.43
N ARG A 278 -29.38 4.82 15.95
CA ARG A 278 -29.31 6.18 15.37
C ARG A 278 -29.62 6.12 13.87
N PRO A 279 -30.16 7.19 13.25
CA PRO A 279 -30.38 7.25 11.82
C PRO A 279 -29.09 7.04 11.02
N LEU A 280 -29.20 6.32 9.88
CA LEU A 280 -28.15 6.20 8.89
C LEU A 280 -28.22 7.39 7.93
N VAL A 281 -27.19 8.25 7.97
CA VAL A 281 -27.14 9.46 7.14
C VAL A 281 -26.53 9.12 5.78
N VAL A 282 -27.38 9.14 4.75
CA VAL A 282 -27.03 8.97 3.34
C VAL A 282 -26.87 10.35 2.71
N HIS A 283 -25.68 10.60 2.13
CA HIS A 283 -25.44 11.88 1.46
C HIS A 283 -26.05 11.91 0.06
N ASP A 284 -26.63 13.07 -0.33
CA ASP A 284 -27.28 13.34 -1.59
C ASP A 284 -28.42 12.31 -1.86
N ASP A 285 -28.52 11.76 -3.08
CA ASP A 285 -29.58 10.81 -3.48
C ASP A 285 -29.27 9.33 -3.12
N GLY A 286 -28.08 9.03 -2.61
CA GLY A 286 -27.65 7.68 -2.26
C GLY A 286 -27.37 6.75 -3.45
N HIS A 287 -27.41 7.26 -4.68
CA HIS A 287 -27.14 6.47 -5.90
C HIS A 287 -25.65 6.37 -6.25
N GLN A 288 -24.76 6.90 -5.42
CA GLN A 288 -23.32 6.70 -5.59
C GLN A 288 -23.00 5.20 -5.47
N VAL A 289 -22.24 4.68 -6.44
CA VAL A 289 -21.89 3.27 -6.53
C VAL A 289 -20.47 3.03 -6.02
N ARG A 290 -20.30 2.06 -5.13
CA ARG A 290 -19.03 1.61 -4.57
C ARG A 290 -18.95 0.09 -4.60
N CYS A 291 -17.70 -0.42 -4.52
CA CYS A 291 -17.42 -1.82 -4.26
C CYS A 291 -16.67 -1.91 -2.93
N PHE A 292 -16.96 -2.91 -2.12
CA PHE A 292 -16.35 -3.10 -0.81
C PHE A 292 -15.61 -4.44 -0.77
N ALA A 293 -14.38 -4.44 -0.30
CA ALA A 293 -13.57 -5.64 -0.12
C ALA A 293 -13.14 -5.77 1.34
N HIS A 294 -13.16 -7.00 1.87
CA HIS A 294 -12.70 -7.25 3.22
C HIS A 294 -11.18 -7.12 3.33
N VAL A 295 -10.71 -6.59 4.43
CA VAL A 295 -9.28 -6.35 4.68
C VAL A 295 -8.45 -7.61 4.57
N ASP A 296 -8.97 -8.78 4.97
CA ASP A 296 -8.24 -10.05 4.89
C ASP A 296 -7.95 -10.49 3.44
N ASP A 297 -8.91 -10.29 2.52
CA ASP A 297 -8.69 -10.53 1.09
C ASP A 297 -7.59 -9.60 0.54
N ILE A 298 -7.63 -8.33 0.95
CA ILE A 298 -6.66 -7.32 0.52
C ILE A 298 -5.25 -7.64 1.00
N ILE A 299 -5.08 -8.04 2.26
CA ILE A 299 -3.78 -8.40 2.83
C ILE A 299 -3.17 -9.59 2.10
N GLN A 300 -3.96 -10.63 1.84
CA GLN A 300 -3.51 -11.79 1.08
C GLN A 300 -3.04 -11.38 -0.34
N ALA A 301 -3.78 -10.48 -1.01
CA ALA A 301 -3.41 -9.96 -2.31
C ALA A 301 -2.09 -9.17 -2.25
N VAL A 302 -1.94 -8.26 -1.29
CA VAL A 302 -0.75 -7.42 -1.10
C VAL A 302 0.50 -8.28 -0.87
N VAL A 303 0.41 -9.27 0.02
CA VAL A 303 1.53 -10.16 0.32
C VAL A 303 1.88 -11.02 -0.90
N LYS A 304 0.88 -11.56 -1.60
CA LYS A 304 1.12 -12.38 -2.78
C LYS A 304 1.71 -11.58 -3.96
N LEU A 305 1.30 -10.31 -4.12
CA LEU A 305 1.86 -9.43 -5.14
C LEU A 305 3.34 -9.15 -4.91
N ILE A 306 3.75 -8.79 -3.71
CA ILE A 306 5.16 -8.49 -3.40
C ILE A 306 6.05 -9.74 -3.49
N GLU A 307 5.48 -10.93 -3.24
CA GLU A 307 6.16 -12.22 -3.35
C GLU A 307 6.20 -12.76 -4.78
N THR A 308 5.52 -12.11 -5.73
CA THR A 308 5.48 -12.53 -7.14
C THR A 308 6.41 -11.65 -7.98
N PRO A 309 7.61 -12.11 -8.40
CA PRO A 309 8.56 -11.27 -9.12
C PRO A 309 8.00 -10.68 -10.42
N ALA A 310 7.11 -11.42 -11.10
CA ALA A 310 6.45 -10.95 -12.33
C ALA A 310 5.45 -9.80 -12.12
N ALA A 311 5.03 -9.55 -10.86
CA ALA A 311 4.17 -8.43 -10.51
C ALA A 311 4.94 -7.12 -10.34
N SER A 312 6.27 -7.19 -10.18
CA SER A 312 7.12 -6.00 -9.99
C SER A 312 7.06 -5.06 -11.20
N GLY A 313 7.14 -3.78 -10.91
CA GLY A 313 7.13 -2.70 -11.91
C GLY A 313 5.76 -2.36 -12.47
N ARG A 314 4.68 -2.78 -11.80
CA ARG A 314 3.30 -2.59 -12.26
C ARG A 314 2.40 -2.01 -11.18
N VAL A 315 1.30 -1.42 -11.65
CA VAL A 315 0.18 -0.96 -10.84
C VAL A 315 -0.95 -2.00 -10.90
N TYR A 316 -1.64 -2.20 -9.77
CA TYR A 316 -2.77 -3.14 -9.65
C TYR A 316 -3.94 -2.51 -8.94
N ASN A 317 -5.13 -2.64 -9.49
CA ASN A 317 -6.36 -2.42 -8.75
C ASN A 317 -6.57 -3.55 -7.75
N ILE A 318 -6.85 -3.21 -6.49
CA ILE A 318 -7.04 -4.18 -5.41
C ILE A 318 -8.35 -3.85 -4.69
N GLY A 319 -9.34 -4.74 -4.77
CA GLY A 319 -10.66 -4.50 -4.22
C GLY A 319 -11.67 -5.58 -4.59
N SER A 320 -12.94 -5.20 -4.65
CA SER A 320 -14.03 -6.03 -5.14
C SER A 320 -14.65 -5.37 -6.38
N ASP A 321 -15.13 -6.18 -7.30
CA ASP A 321 -15.87 -5.78 -8.51
C ASP A 321 -17.39 -5.87 -8.37
N GLN A 322 -17.90 -6.09 -7.14
CA GLN A 322 -19.32 -6.17 -6.85
C GLN A 322 -19.88 -4.79 -6.47
N PRO A 323 -20.59 -4.11 -7.38
CA PRO A 323 -21.09 -2.76 -7.13
C PRO A 323 -22.34 -2.77 -6.25
N VAL A 324 -22.43 -1.79 -5.36
CA VAL A 324 -23.61 -1.50 -4.54
C VAL A 324 -23.83 0.00 -4.43
N SER A 325 -25.08 0.46 -4.45
CA SER A 325 -25.40 1.85 -4.14
C SER A 325 -25.26 2.14 -2.64
N ILE A 326 -24.96 3.38 -2.29
CA ILE A 326 -24.88 3.77 -0.87
C ILE A 326 -26.24 3.58 -0.16
N LEU A 327 -27.35 3.83 -0.86
CA LEU A 327 -28.68 3.59 -0.34
C LEU A 327 -28.93 2.09 -0.07
N ASP A 328 -28.55 1.21 -1.00
CA ASP A 328 -28.72 -0.23 -0.82
C ASP A 328 -27.77 -0.79 0.25
N LEU A 329 -26.58 -0.20 0.39
CA LEU A 329 -25.69 -0.50 1.51
C LEU A 329 -26.37 -0.17 2.84
N ALA A 330 -26.98 1.01 2.97
CA ALA A 330 -27.68 1.42 4.20
C ALA A 330 -28.82 0.44 4.55
N LYS A 331 -29.66 0.06 3.56
CA LYS A 331 -30.71 -0.94 3.76
C LYS A 331 -30.16 -2.29 4.24
N ARG A 332 -29.08 -2.78 3.60
CA ARG A 332 -28.46 -4.06 3.99
C ARG A 332 -27.85 -4.00 5.38
N VAL A 333 -27.25 -2.88 5.79
CA VAL A 333 -26.74 -2.72 7.15
C VAL A 333 -27.87 -2.80 8.16
N ILE A 334 -29.01 -2.11 7.94
CA ILE A 334 -30.19 -2.18 8.82
C ILE A 334 -30.70 -3.62 8.92
N GLU A 335 -30.83 -4.32 7.79
CA GLU A 335 -31.26 -5.72 7.75
C GLU A 335 -30.32 -6.63 8.51
N ARG A 336 -29.00 -6.55 8.25
CA ARG A 336 -27.99 -7.44 8.86
C ARG A 336 -27.79 -7.21 10.36
N THR A 337 -28.00 -5.98 10.83
CA THR A 337 -27.90 -5.64 12.27
C THR A 337 -29.24 -5.76 13.00
N ASN A 338 -30.34 -6.18 12.33
CA ASN A 338 -31.69 -6.18 12.87
C ASN A 338 -32.07 -4.84 13.53
N SER A 339 -31.60 -3.74 12.95
CA SER A 339 -31.82 -2.40 13.49
C SER A 339 -33.17 -1.83 13.10
N SER A 340 -33.76 -1.03 13.99
CA SER A 340 -34.93 -0.19 13.68
C SER A 340 -34.57 1.22 13.20
N SER A 341 -33.31 1.47 12.90
CA SER A 341 -32.83 2.79 12.45
C SER A 341 -33.46 3.20 11.14
N GLU A 342 -33.74 4.49 11.01
CA GLU A 342 -34.25 5.09 9.78
C GLU A 342 -33.08 5.55 8.87
N ILE A 343 -33.34 5.67 7.56
CA ILE A 343 -32.42 6.29 6.61
C ILE A 343 -32.78 7.77 6.50
N GLN A 344 -31.83 8.65 6.75
CA GLN A 344 -31.96 10.09 6.58
C GLN A 344 -31.07 10.57 5.44
N PHE A 345 -31.62 11.41 4.56
CA PHE A 345 -30.88 12.03 3.47
C PHE A 345 -30.35 13.39 3.89
N GLN A 346 -29.10 13.67 3.56
CA GLN A 346 -28.44 14.96 3.79
C GLN A 346 -27.73 15.41 2.53
N SER A 347 -27.95 16.66 2.10
CA SER A 347 -27.27 17.19 0.92
C SER A 347 -25.75 17.31 1.17
N TYR A 348 -24.96 17.28 0.10
CA TYR A 348 -23.52 17.54 0.22
C TYR A 348 -23.22 18.97 0.69
N SER A 349 -24.05 19.93 0.33
CA SER A 349 -23.91 21.32 0.79
C SER A 349 -24.09 21.50 2.30
N ASP A 350 -24.89 20.63 2.93
CA ASP A 350 -25.11 20.65 4.38
C ASP A 350 -24.04 19.84 5.15
N ALA A 351 -23.44 18.87 4.48
CA ALA A 351 -22.44 17.98 5.08
C ALA A 351 -20.99 18.49 4.91
N TYR A 352 -20.73 19.18 3.81
CA TYR A 352 -19.40 19.65 3.40
C TYR A 352 -19.51 21.09 2.83
N ASP A 353 -18.40 21.66 2.39
CA ASP A 353 -18.36 22.93 1.67
C ASP A 353 -19.11 22.81 0.32
N GLN A 354 -19.73 23.90 -0.16
CA GLN A 354 -20.39 23.99 -1.47
C GLN A 354 -19.50 23.61 -2.65
N SER A 355 -18.19 23.60 -2.45
CA SER A 355 -17.19 23.19 -3.44
C SER A 355 -16.93 21.69 -3.50
N PHE A 356 -17.58 20.90 -2.63
CA PHE A 356 -17.35 19.44 -2.57
C PHE A 356 -17.87 18.75 -3.83
N GLU A 357 -17.02 17.93 -4.45
CA GLU A 357 -17.34 17.08 -5.58
C GLU A 357 -17.21 15.62 -5.20
N ASP A 358 -18.26 14.80 -5.38
CA ASP A 358 -18.18 13.36 -5.18
C ASP A 358 -17.97 12.62 -6.50
N ILE A 359 -17.46 11.42 -6.38
CA ILE A 359 -17.29 10.49 -7.49
C ILE A 359 -18.50 9.56 -7.52
N ARG A 360 -19.34 9.65 -8.57
CA ARG A 360 -20.61 8.90 -8.64
C ARG A 360 -20.41 7.38 -8.71
N ARG A 361 -19.33 6.90 -9.36
CA ARG A 361 -19.11 5.48 -9.56
C ARG A 361 -17.64 5.14 -9.38
N ARG A 362 -17.34 4.08 -8.60
CA ARG A 362 -16.00 3.52 -8.40
C ARG A 362 -16.08 2.01 -8.43
N VAL A 363 -15.78 1.42 -9.58
CA VAL A 363 -15.77 -0.03 -9.80
C VAL A 363 -14.44 -0.40 -10.46
N PRO A 364 -13.62 -1.26 -9.84
CA PRO A 364 -12.35 -1.68 -10.44
C PRO A 364 -12.56 -2.74 -11.53
N ASP A 365 -11.72 -2.70 -12.55
CA ASP A 365 -11.36 -3.90 -13.31
C ASP A 365 -10.28 -4.64 -12.51
N LEU A 366 -10.51 -5.92 -12.23
CA LEU A 366 -9.61 -6.78 -11.46
C LEU A 366 -8.88 -7.81 -12.33
N GLN A 367 -8.99 -7.72 -13.67
CA GLN A 367 -8.41 -8.72 -14.57
C GLN A 367 -6.89 -8.80 -14.41
N ARG A 368 -6.20 -7.67 -14.29
CA ARG A 368 -4.73 -7.62 -14.15
C ARG A 368 -4.24 -8.33 -12.90
N ILE A 369 -4.85 -8.08 -11.75
CA ILE A 369 -4.45 -8.74 -10.49
C ILE A 369 -4.83 -10.22 -10.51
N HIS A 370 -5.97 -10.58 -11.11
CA HIS A 370 -6.36 -11.97 -11.31
C HIS A 370 -5.31 -12.72 -12.15
N ASP A 371 -4.88 -12.16 -13.27
CA ASP A 371 -3.89 -12.79 -14.15
C ASP A 371 -2.52 -12.91 -13.47
N ALA A 372 -2.15 -11.93 -12.66
CA ALA A 372 -0.86 -11.91 -11.98
C ALA A 372 -0.76 -12.93 -10.84
N ILE A 373 -1.80 -13.05 -10.01
CA ILE A 373 -1.74 -13.82 -8.77
C ILE A 373 -2.98 -14.69 -8.50
N GLY A 374 -3.95 -14.75 -9.44
CA GLY A 374 -5.20 -15.48 -9.25
C GLY A 374 -6.13 -14.88 -8.20
N PHE A 375 -5.98 -13.59 -7.88
CA PHE A 375 -6.80 -12.93 -6.87
C PHE A 375 -8.27 -12.85 -7.28
N ARG A 376 -9.15 -13.20 -6.33
CA ARG A 376 -10.58 -12.94 -6.35
C ARG A 376 -11.02 -12.64 -4.92
N PRO A 377 -11.83 -11.60 -4.67
CA PRO A 377 -12.39 -11.37 -3.35
C PRO A 377 -13.27 -12.56 -2.94
N THR A 378 -13.12 -13.03 -1.71
CA THR A 378 -13.81 -14.24 -1.21
C THR A 378 -15.02 -13.89 -0.36
N MET A 379 -14.99 -12.74 0.33
CA MET A 379 -16.09 -12.31 1.20
C MET A 379 -17.10 -11.48 0.44
N ASN A 380 -18.39 -11.82 0.57
CA ASN A 380 -19.48 -11.02 0.05
C ASN A 380 -19.84 -9.85 0.98
N LEU A 381 -20.68 -8.93 0.53
CA LEU A 381 -21.02 -7.73 1.29
C LEU A 381 -21.70 -8.03 2.65
N ASN A 382 -22.50 -9.09 2.73
CA ASN A 382 -23.16 -9.46 3.99
C ASN A 382 -22.14 -9.95 5.02
N ASP A 383 -21.19 -10.80 4.60
CA ASP A 383 -20.10 -11.28 5.45
C ASP A 383 -19.24 -10.11 5.96
N ILE A 384 -19.01 -9.12 5.11
CA ILE A 384 -18.27 -7.90 5.46
C ILE A 384 -19.02 -7.08 6.51
N ILE A 385 -20.32 -6.86 6.32
CA ILE A 385 -21.16 -6.14 7.31
C ILE A 385 -21.14 -6.87 8.64
N ASP A 386 -21.33 -8.19 8.64
CA ASP A 386 -21.33 -9.00 9.86
C ASP A 386 -19.97 -8.95 10.57
N SER A 387 -18.87 -9.00 9.84
CA SER A 387 -17.52 -8.90 10.40
C SER A 387 -17.30 -7.57 11.14
N VAL A 388 -17.75 -6.46 10.54
CA VAL A 388 -17.67 -5.13 11.16
C VAL A 388 -18.62 -5.02 12.35
N ALA A 389 -19.86 -5.52 12.24
CA ALA A 389 -20.84 -5.46 13.33
C ALA A 389 -20.40 -6.26 14.55
N ASN A 390 -19.81 -7.45 14.35
CA ASN A 390 -19.30 -8.30 15.42
C ASN A 390 -18.17 -7.63 16.23
N GLN A 391 -17.31 -6.84 15.57
CA GLN A 391 -16.30 -6.07 16.29
C GLN A 391 -16.95 -5.06 17.25
N TYR A 392 -17.87 -4.23 16.74
CA TYR A 392 -18.53 -3.23 17.59
C TYR A 392 -19.29 -3.87 18.76
N ALA A 393 -19.91 -5.05 18.55
CA ALA A 393 -20.57 -5.80 19.63
C ALA A 393 -19.59 -6.30 20.70
N SER A 394 -18.35 -6.62 20.32
CA SER A 394 -17.31 -7.08 21.26
C SER A 394 -16.63 -5.94 22.03
N GLU A 395 -16.69 -4.70 21.54
CA GLU A 395 -16.12 -3.51 22.16
C GLU A 395 -17.12 -2.78 23.08
N THR A 396 -18.40 -3.15 23.03
CA THR A 396 -19.43 -2.58 23.92
C THR A 396 -19.52 -3.47 25.17
N PRO A 397 -19.17 -2.95 26.39
CA PRO A 397 -19.15 -3.73 27.63
C PRO A 397 -20.54 -4.19 28.10
#